data_20d58e5543ec9bde9933f274b6982f69
#
_entry.id   20d58e5543ec9bde9933f274b6982f69
#
_cell.length_a   1.000
_cell.length_b   1.000
_cell.length_c   1.000
_cell.angle_alpha   90.00
_cell.angle_beta   90.00
_cell.angle_gamma   90.00
#
_symmetry.space_group_name_H-M   'P 1'
#
loop_
_entity.id
_entity.type
_entity.pdbx_description
1 polymer ?
#
loop_
_entity_poly.entity_id
_entity_poly.type
_entity_poly.pdbx_seq_one_letter_code
_entity_poly.pdbx_strand_id
1 'polypeptide(L)'
;QTTQLTQENKQIYDQIEMGKVEGRWMKTTDSKEMLTWVIYPPQFDPNKKYPTLLFCEGGPQSPVSQFWSYRWNMQIMAANGYIVVAPNRRGLPGFGLEWNEAISGDYGGQC
;
A
#
# COMPACT_ATOMS: atom_id res chain seq x y z
N GLN A 1 10.17 5.61 -16.81
CA GLN A 1 9.75 4.22 -17.11
C GLN A 1 10.81 3.28 -16.54
N THR A 2 10.41 2.29 -15.74
CA THR A 2 11.32 1.32 -15.14
C THR A 2 11.43 0.11 -16.06
N THR A 3 12.65 -0.36 -16.33
CA THR A 3 12.91 -1.54 -17.16
C THR A 3 13.66 -2.58 -16.34
N GLN A 4 13.19 -3.82 -16.34
CA GLN A 4 13.88 -4.93 -15.69
C GLN A 4 15.12 -5.33 -16.51
N LEU A 5 16.31 -5.32 -15.89
CA LEU A 5 17.58 -5.63 -16.54
C LEU A 5 18.10 -7.04 -16.22
N THR A 6 17.71 -7.63 -15.09
CA THR A 6 18.17 -8.94 -14.64
C THR A 6 17.01 -9.87 -14.34
N GLN A 7 17.23 -11.16 -14.39
CA GLN A 7 16.23 -12.20 -14.13
C GLN A 7 16.72 -13.26 -13.14
N GLU A 8 17.57 -12.86 -12.19
CA GLU A 8 18.20 -13.77 -11.22
C GLU A 8 17.21 -14.63 -10.43
N ASN A 9 16.05 -14.05 -10.07
CA ASN A 9 15.02 -14.74 -9.28
C ASN A 9 13.88 -15.31 -10.15
N LYS A 10 14.04 -15.38 -11.46
CA LYS A 10 12.96 -15.82 -12.36
C LYS A 10 12.41 -17.20 -12.00
N GLN A 11 13.27 -18.15 -11.68
CA GLN A 11 12.86 -19.52 -11.33
C GLN A 11 11.94 -19.57 -10.09
N ILE A 12 12.13 -18.64 -9.14
CA ILE A 12 11.29 -18.53 -7.96
C ILE A 12 9.97 -17.83 -8.33
N TYR A 13 10.06 -16.71 -9.03
CA TYR A 13 8.88 -15.93 -9.40
C TYR A 13 7.94 -16.66 -10.34
N ASP A 14 8.43 -17.51 -11.22
CA ASP A 14 7.60 -18.33 -12.12
C ASP A 14 6.74 -19.37 -11.36
N GLN A 15 7.06 -19.65 -10.09
CA GLN A 15 6.33 -20.61 -9.23
C GLN A 15 5.40 -19.89 -8.23
N ILE A 16 5.44 -18.56 -8.17
CA ILE A 16 4.68 -17.76 -7.22
C ILE A 16 3.58 -16.99 -7.97
N GLU A 17 2.36 -17.10 -7.51
CA GLU A 17 1.27 -16.28 -8.00
C GLU A 17 1.13 -15.03 -7.10
N MET A 18 1.47 -13.88 -7.66
CA MET A 18 1.39 -12.59 -6.96
C MET A 18 0.01 -11.96 -7.11
N GLY A 19 -0.47 -11.34 -6.06
CA GLY A 19 -1.68 -10.53 -6.09
C GLY A 19 -1.48 -9.24 -6.89
N LYS A 20 -2.54 -8.78 -7.56
CA LYS A 20 -2.55 -7.50 -8.28
C LYS A 20 -2.40 -6.34 -7.29
N VAL A 21 -1.56 -5.37 -7.63
CA VAL A 21 -1.39 -4.12 -6.87
C VAL A 21 -1.94 -2.96 -7.68
N GLU A 22 -2.80 -2.16 -7.05
CA GLU A 22 -3.34 -0.92 -7.64
C GLU A 22 -3.06 0.28 -6.74
N GLY A 23 -2.61 1.39 -7.33
CA GLY A 23 -2.63 2.70 -6.70
C GLY A 23 -3.98 3.40 -6.97
N ARG A 24 -4.68 3.78 -5.91
CA ARG A 24 -5.95 4.49 -5.99
C ARG A 24 -5.88 5.84 -5.29
N TRP A 25 -6.27 6.89 -5.99
CA TRP A 25 -6.47 8.20 -5.38
C TRP A 25 -7.86 8.25 -4.77
N MET A 26 -7.92 8.49 -3.47
CA MET A 26 -9.15 8.53 -2.69
C MET A 26 -9.33 9.91 -2.07
N LYS A 27 -10.55 10.43 -2.10
CA LYS A 27 -10.87 11.68 -1.41
C LYS A 27 -10.98 11.43 0.09
N THR A 28 -10.31 12.28 0.85
CA THR A 28 -10.46 12.35 2.31
C THR A 28 -11.72 13.12 2.69
N THR A 29 -12.11 13.12 3.96
CA THR A 29 -13.31 13.81 4.47
C THR A 29 -13.29 15.32 4.24
N ASP A 30 -12.10 15.92 4.15
CA ASP A 30 -11.87 17.33 3.83
C ASP A 30 -11.55 17.58 2.35
N SER A 31 -11.91 16.65 1.47
CA SER A 31 -11.79 16.73 0.01
C SER A 31 -10.35 16.78 -0.55
N LYS A 32 -9.34 16.46 0.25
CA LYS A 32 -7.97 16.25 -0.23
C LYS A 32 -7.85 14.88 -0.92
N GLU A 33 -6.82 14.70 -1.72
CA GLU A 33 -6.55 13.41 -2.39
C GLU A 33 -5.44 12.64 -1.68
N MET A 34 -5.69 11.36 -1.42
CA MET A 34 -4.77 10.45 -0.75
C MET A 34 -4.48 9.24 -1.62
N LEU A 35 -3.21 8.98 -1.93
CA LEU A 35 -2.82 7.75 -2.61
C LEU A 35 -2.93 6.58 -1.64
N THR A 36 -3.66 5.57 -2.06
CA THR A 36 -3.84 4.32 -1.31
C THR A 36 -3.46 3.13 -2.19
N TRP A 37 -2.55 2.30 -1.72
CA TRP A 37 -2.25 1.04 -2.37
C TRP A 37 -3.28 -0.01 -1.97
N VAL A 38 -3.78 -0.74 -2.96
CA VAL A 38 -4.70 -1.87 -2.75
C VAL A 38 -4.05 -3.12 -3.35
N ILE A 39 -3.85 -4.12 -2.53
CA ILE A 39 -3.29 -5.41 -2.94
C ILE A 39 -4.40 -6.45 -2.86
N TYR A 40 -4.70 -7.05 -3.98
CA TYR A 40 -5.73 -8.09 -4.10
C TYR A 40 -5.14 -9.48 -3.89
N PRO A 41 -5.92 -10.43 -3.38
CA PRO A 41 -5.50 -11.82 -3.36
C PRO A 41 -5.22 -12.34 -4.80
N PRO A 42 -4.33 -13.33 -4.96
CA PRO A 42 -4.24 -14.05 -6.22
C PRO A 42 -5.60 -14.58 -6.66
N GLN A 43 -5.86 -14.61 -7.95
CA GLN A 43 -7.14 -15.06 -8.53
C GLN A 43 -8.37 -14.31 -7.97
N PHE A 44 -8.22 -13.00 -7.71
CA PHE A 44 -9.28 -12.15 -7.20
C PHE A 44 -10.53 -12.20 -8.09
N ASP A 45 -11.67 -12.49 -7.47
CA ASP A 45 -13.00 -12.50 -8.11
C ASP A 45 -13.82 -11.31 -7.57
N PRO A 46 -14.17 -10.31 -8.40
CA PRO A 46 -14.92 -9.13 -7.95
C PRO A 46 -16.35 -9.44 -7.45
N ASN A 47 -16.86 -10.64 -7.73
CA ASN A 47 -18.19 -11.07 -7.26
C ASN A 47 -18.16 -11.72 -5.86
N LYS A 48 -16.96 -11.95 -5.30
CA LYS A 48 -16.79 -12.49 -3.95
C LYS A 48 -16.48 -11.39 -2.94
N LYS A 49 -16.82 -11.66 -1.69
CA LYS A 49 -16.43 -10.81 -0.55
C LYS A 49 -15.14 -11.36 0.07
N TYR A 50 -14.24 -10.45 0.39
CA TYR A 50 -12.96 -10.76 1.01
C TYR A 50 -12.81 -9.98 2.31
N PRO A 51 -12.23 -10.58 3.35
CA PRO A 51 -11.82 -9.83 4.52
C PRO A 51 -10.74 -8.82 4.12
N THR A 52 -10.77 -7.63 4.73
CA THR A 52 -9.86 -6.55 4.40
C THR A 52 -8.96 -6.23 5.58
N LEU A 53 -7.66 -6.10 5.32
CA LEU A 53 -6.66 -5.65 6.27
C LEU A 53 -6.25 -4.21 5.94
N LEU A 54 -6.33 -3.33 6.93
CA LEU A 54 -5.78 -1.98 6.84
C LEU A 54 -4.34 -2.00 7.35
N PHE A 55 -3.40 -1.67 6.47
CA PHE A 55 -2.00 -1.48 6.83
C PHE A 55 -1.78 -0.05 7.30
N CYS A 56 -1.53 0.12 8.59
CA CYS A 56 -1.25 1.42 9.20
C CYS A 56 0.27 1.62 9.28
N GLU A 57 0.81 2.45 8.38
CA GLU A 57 2.23 2.82 8.43
C GLU A 57 2.49 3.73 9.63
N GLY A 58 3.52 3.36 10.39
CA GLY A 58 3.99 4.14 11.52
C GLY A 58 5.15 5.06 11.18
N GLY A 59 5.82 5.56 12.21
CA GLY A 59 7.12 6.10 12.14
C GLY A 59 7.41 7.56 11.86
N PRO A 60 6.59 8.53 11.92
CA PRO A 60 5.42 8.98 11.22
C PRO A 60 5.66 9.38 9.76
N GLN A 61 6.90 9.48 9.29
CA GLN A 61 7.31 10.10 8.02
C GLN A 61 7.96 9.09 7.06
N SER A 62 7.36 7.91 6.89
CA SER A 62 7.77 6.93 5.90
C SER A 62 6.60 6.63 4.95
N PRO A 63 6.70 6.94 3.65
CA PRO A 63 5.60 6.68 2.72
C PRO A 63 5.45 5.18 2.48
N VAL A 64 4.21 4.74 2.34
CA VAL A 64 3.94 3.40 1.82
C VAL A 64 4.20 3.41 0.33
N SER A 65 5.21 2.67 -0.08
CA SER A 65 5.63 2.54 -1.48
C SER A 65 5.63 1.05 -1.90
N GLN A 66 6.19 0.77 -3.05
CA GLN A 66 6.41 -0.59 -3.52
C GLN A 66 7.69 -1.20 -2.91
N PHE A 67 7.79 -1.19 -1.58
CA PHE A 67 8.93 -1.77 -0.88
C PHE A 67 8.72 -3.29 -0.65
N TRP A 68 9.82 -4.01 -0.58
CA TRP A 68 9.84 -5.40 -0.14
C TRP A 68 10.23 -5.47 1.34
N SER A 69 9.47 -6.21 2.12
CA SER A 69 9.79 -6.47 3.52
C SER A 69 9.59 -7.95 3.84
N TYR A 70 10.57 -8.58 4.46
CA TYR A 70 10.42 -9.94 4.98
C TYR A 70 9.55 -10.00 6.24
N ARG A 71 9.43 -8.89 6.96
CA ARG A 71 8.64 -8.80 8.19
C ARG A 71 7.17 -8.48 7.91
N TRP A 72 6.91 -7.52 7.03
CA TRP A 72 5.56 -7.04 6.69
C TRP A 72 5.35 -7.14 5.20
N ASN A 73 5.06 -8.35 4.74
CA ASN A 73 4.87 -8.63 3.32
C ASN A 73 3.39 -8.64 2.96
N MET A 74 2.95 -7.57 2.31
CA MET A 74 1.54 -7.40 1.90
C MET A 74 1.08 -8.47 0.91
N GLN A 75 1.98 -9.01 0.09
CA GLN A 75 1.66 -10.10 -0.85
C GLN A 75 1.35 -11.41 -0.12
N ILE A 76 2.07 -11.71 0.97
CA ILE A 76 1.76 -12.88 1.80
C ILE A 76 0.39 -12.72 2.46
N MET A 77 0.06 -11.51 2.95
CA MET A 77 -1.26 -11.23 3.51
C MET A 77 -2.35 -11.43 2.45
N ALA A 78 -2.14 -10.91 1.25
CA ALA A 78 -3.06 -11.07 0.13
C ALA A 78 -3.19 -12.54 -0.31
N ALA A 79 -2.09 -13.28 -0.37
CA ALA A 79 -2.08 -14.71 -0.70
C ALA A 79 -2.89 -15.57 0.29
N ASN A 80 -3.08 -15.09 1.52
CA ASN A 80 -3.96 -15.71 2.52
C ASN A 80 -5.44 -15.30 2.37
N GLY A 81 -5.82 -14.69 1.27
CA GLY A 81 -7.21 -14.38 0.93
C GLY A 81 -7.71 -13.03 1.46
N TYR A 82 -6.82 -12.10 1.83
CA TYR A 82 -7.19 -10.76 2.25
C TYR A 82 -7.02 -9.75 1.12
N ILE A 83 -7.88 -8.73 1.10
CA ILE A 83 -7.55 -7.48 0.42
C ILE A 83 -6.74 -6.64 1.41
N VAL A 84 -5.56 -6.18 1.01
CA VAL A 84 -4.73 -5.29 1.85
C VAL A 84 -4.86 -3.88 1.33
N VAL A 85 -5.20 -2.94 2.22
CA VAL A 85 -5.35 -1.52 1.92
C VAL A 85 -4.30 -0.74 2.70
N ALA A 86 -3.44 -0.02 2.00
CA ALA A 86 -2.30 0.69 2.57
C ALA A 86 -2.33 2.18 2.17
N PRO A 87 -3.01 3.04 2.95
CA PRO A 87 -3.12 4.46 2.65
C PRO A 87 -1.86 5.24 2.99
N ASN A 88 -1.51 6.20 2.14
CA ASN A 88 -0.50 7.21 2.44
C ASN A 88 -1.17 8.39 3.19
N ARG A 89 -1.44 8.18 4.47
CA ARG A 89 -2.09 9.16 5.35
C ARG A 89 -1.29 10.45 5.49
N ARG A 90 -1.90 11.48 6.06
CA ARG A 90 -1.20 12.73 6.39
C ARG A 90 0.03 12.48 7.26
N GLY A 91 1.04 13.33 7.10
CA GLY A 91 2.33 13.21 7.76
C GLY A 91 3.36 12.42 6.98
N LEU A 92 2.98 11.75 5.89
CA LEU A 92 3.92 11.02 5.05
C LEU A 92 4.52 11.91 3.97
N PRO A 93 5.85 11.83 3.70
CA PRO A 93 6.51 12.60 2.65
C PRO A 93 6.13 12.14 1.24
N GLY A 94 6.39 12.98 0.23
CA GLY A 94 6.16 12.66 -1.17
C GLY A 94 4.87 13.23 -1.75
N PHE A 95 4.01 13.83 -0.93
CA PHE A 95 2.71 14.39 -1.35
C PHE A 95 2.58 15.89 -1.08
N GLY A 96 3.70 16.58 -0.94
CA GLY A 96 3.78 18.00 -0.67
C GLY A 96 4.01 18.34 0.81
N LEU A 97 4.49 19.58 1.04
CA LEU A 97 4.84 20.05 2.39
C LEU A 97 3.61 20.12 3.30
N GLU A 98 2.50 20.66 2.81
CA GLU A 98 1.25 20.75 3.56
C GLU A 98 0.78 19.39 4.08
N TRP A 99 0.87 18.35 3.23
CA TRP A 99 0.49 16.99 3.61
C TRP A 99 1.41 16.41 4.68
N ASN A 100 2.71 16.64 4.53
CA ASN A 100 3.72 16.14 5.45
C ASN A 100 3.66 16.83 6.83
N GLU A 101 3.40 18.13 6.86
CA GLU A 101 3.37 18.93 8.09
C GLU A 101 2.00 18.89 8.79
N ALA A 102 0.96 18.37 8.16
CA ALA A 102 -0.40 18.35 8.69
C ALA A 102 -0.55 17.66 10.07
N ILE A 103 0.42 16.84 10.46
CA ILE A 103 0.45 16.17 11.77
C ILE A 103 1.37 16.86 12.78
N SER A 104 2.03 17.97 12.41
CA SER A 104 2.93 18.69 13.30
C SER A 104 2.13 19.34 14.45
N GLY A 105 2.40 18.89 15.68
CA GLY A 105 1.65 19.32 16.86
C GLY A 105 0.26 18.70 17.01
N ASP A 106 -0.20 17.87 16.06
CA ASP A 106 -1.52 17.21 16.10
C ASP A 106 -1.44 15.75 15.64
N TYR A 107 -0.64 14.99 16.34
CA TYR A 107 -0.28 13.61 15.98
C TYR A 107 -1.46 12.62 15.99
N GLY A 108 -2.49 12.90 16.75
CA GLY A 108 -3.69 12.06 16.87
C GLY A 108 -4.95 12.65 16.25
N GLY A 109 -4.86 13.80 15.60
CA GLY A 109 -6.02 14.51 15.07
C GLY A 109 -6.43 14.05 13.68
N GLN A 110 -5.70 14.51 12.67
CA GLN A 110 -6.09 14.32 11.26
C GLN A 110 -5.36 13.18 10.53
N CYS A 111 -4.74 12.29 11.24
CA CYS A 111 -4.05 11.15 10.63
C CYS A 111 -4.99 10.18 9.92
#